data_b37fe79d39b0babb0315bce547c72857
#
_entry.id   b37fe79d39b0babb0315bce547c72857
#
_cell.length_a   1.000
_cell.length_b   1.000
_cell.length_c   1.000
_cell.angle_alpha   90.00
_cell.angle_beta   90.00
_cell.angle_gamma   90.00
#
_symmetry.space_group_name_H-M   'P 1'
#
loop_
_entity.id
_entity.type
_entity.pdbx_description
1 polymer ?
#
loop_
_entity_poly.entity_id
_entity_poly.type
_entity_poly.pdbx_seq_one_letter_code
_entity_poly.pdbx_strand_id
1 'polypeptide(L)'
;MDFDAIFAAYYNLYRAEADTPASTDDEYTVALKLANEALSRWANYDGVYWNQLYATLIAAEDGNKTIVTGQTEYECPSDMREPGGMVKLINDDGNTVKSIRVVQPHETQFENPNADYCYFTGSPATGFTLNFNVAPTVELNGYEINYIYYKNPTEYSTGTDISEIPNPYFIVHRMLAMRFRASRNPYYQSALRDSEDALRIMQVDNNSGSWNNPWKLPDHSGSVWGG
;
A
#
# COMPACT_ATOMS: atom_id res chain seq x y z
N MET A 1 8.58 10.67 -11.13
CA MET A 1 9.45 11.75 -10.60
C MET A 1 10.24 11.14 -9.47
N ASP A 2 11.57 11.23 -9.51
CA ASP A 2 12.43 10.77 -8.43
C ASP A 2 12.50 11.81 -7.30
N PHE A 3 13.11 11.43 -6.16
CA PHE A 3 13.17 12.32 -5.02
C PHE A 3 14.02 13.57 -5.28
N ASP A 4 15.12 13.46 -6.04
CA ASP A 4 15.94 14.63 -6.37
C ASP A 4 15.16 15.70 -7.15
N ALA A 5 14.31 15.27 -8.09
CA ALA A 5 13.44 16.20 -8.82
C ALA A 5 12.33 16.79 -7.94
N ILE A 6 11.79 16.02 -6.98
CA ILE A 6 10.83 16.51 -5.97
C ILE A 6 11.52 17.56 -5.09
N PHE A 7 12.73 17.23 -4.62
CA PHE A 7 13.51 18.14 -3.78
C PHE A 7 13.86 19.44 -4.50
N ALA A 8 14.31 19.37 -5.75
CA ALA A 8 14.60 20.55 -6.56
C ALA A 8 13.34 21.43 -6.76
N ALA A 9 12.19 20.82 -7.06
CA ALA A 9 10.93 21.55 -7.20
C ALA A 9 10.51 22.22 -5.88
N TYR A 10 10.61 21.50 -4.75
CA TYR A 10 10.35 22.06 -3.43
C TYR A 10 11.28 23.21 -3.10
N TYR A 11 12.60 23.04 -3.30
CA TYR A 11 13.59 24.02 -2.91
C TYR A 11 13.49 25.31 -3.73
N ASN A 12 13.22 25.20 -5.03
CA ASN A 12 12.98 26.35 -5.91
C ASN A 12 11.76 27.18 -5.47
N LEU A 13 10.71 26.54 -4.96
CA LEU A 13 9.54 27.26 -4.41
C LEU A 13 9.81 27.83 -3.02
N TYR A 14 10.67 27.20 -2.24
CA TYR A 14 11.03 27.65 -0.89
C TYR A 14 12.05 28.78 -0.91
N ARG A 15 13.05 28.72 -1.82
CA ARG A 15 14.16 29.68 -1.95
C ARG A 15 14.52 29.93 -3.41
N ALA A 16 13.69 30.68 -4.10
CA ALA A 16 13.71 30.85 -5.57
C ALA A 16 15.06 31.29 -6.20
N GLU A 17 16.00 31.81 -5.41
CA GLU A 17 17.29 32.34 -5.91
C GLU A 17 18.51 31.57 -5.39
N ALA A 18 18.32 30.48 -4.65
CA ALA A 18 19.42 29.71 -4.08
C ALA A 18 19.68 28.43 -4.87
N ASP A 19 20.95 28.05 -4.98
CA ASP A 19 21.33 26.76 -5.55
C ASP A 19 20.74 25.62 -4.70
N THR A 20 20.28 24.56 -5.38
CA THR A 20 19.74 23.37 -4.71
C THR A 20 20.84 22.70 -3.88
N PRO A 21 20.63 22.46 -2.57
CA PRO A 21 21.63 21.82 -1.72
C PRO A 21 22.02 20.42 -2.20
N ALA A 22 23.23 20.02 -1.92
CA ALA A 22 23.71 18.67 -2.20
C ALA A 22 23.04 17.64 -1.29
N SER A 23 23.04 16.39 -1.71
CA SER A 23 22.46 15.26 -0.94
C SER A 23 23.14 15.01 0.42
N THR A 24 24.33 15.59 0.62
CA THR A 24 25.07 15.53 1.89
C THR A 24 24.68 16.61 2.89
N ASP A 25 23.87 17.57 2.48
CA ASP A 25 23.51 18.73 3.31
C ASP A 25 22.35 18.41 4.27
N ASP A 26 22.33 19.07 5.41
CA ASP A 26 21.26 18.92 6.42
C ASP A 26 19.89 19.27 5.85
N GLU A 27 19.82 20.24 4.94
CA GLU A 27 18.56 20.67 4.30
C GLU A 27 17.97 19.54 3.43
N TYR A 28 18.81 18.76 2.76
CA TYR A 28 18.37 17.57 2.01
C TYR A 28 17.80 16.49 2.94
N THR A 29 18.50 16.23 4.06
CA THR A 29 18.03 15.27 5.06
C THR A 29 16.69 15.69 5.68
N VAL A 30 16.51 16.98 5.93
CA VAL A 30 15.22 17.52 6.42
C VAL A 30 14.13 17.35 5.35
N ALA A 31 14.44 17.65 4.10
CA ALA A 31 13.49 17.50 2.99
C ALA A 31 13.06 16.03 2.80
N LEU A 32 13.99 15.08 2.94
CA LEU A 32 13.70 13.65 2.87
C LEU A 32 12.67 13.22 3.94
N LYS A 33 12.84 13.70 5.17
CA LYS A 33 11.88 13.44 6.27
C LYS A 33 10.51 14.04 5.98
N LEU A 34 10.47 15.28 5.49
CA LEU A 34 9.21 15.95 5.12
C LEU A 34 8.49 15.24 3.97
N ALA A 35 9.25 14.73 2.99
CA ALA A 35 8.69 13.96 1.88
C ALA A 35 8.08 12.63 2.35
N ASN A 36 8.75 11.91 3.25
CA ASN A 36 8.24 10.68 3.83
C ASN A 36 7.01 10.91 4.72
N GLU A 37 6.96 12.03 5.44
CA GLU A 37 5.74 12.44 6.17
C GLU A 37 4.58 12.75 5.21
N ALA A 38 4.85 13.42 4.09
CA ALA A 38 3.86 13.67 3.05
C ALA A 38 3.37 12.37 2.40
N LEU A 39 4.28 11.44 2.12
CA LEU A 39 3.99 10.10 1.58
C LEU A 39 3.10 9.30 2.52
N SER A 40 3.41 9.30 3.82
CA SER A 40 2.58 8.67 4.86
C SER A 40 1.19 9.31 4.92
N ARG A 41 1.08 10.63 4.80
CA ARG A 41 -0.21 11.33 4.77
C ARG A 41 -1.06 10.93 3.58
N TRP A 42 -0.46 10.80 2.39
CA TRP A 42 -1.15 10.30 1.20
C TRP A 42 -1.65 8.87 1.40
N ALA A 43 -0.77 7.96 1.80
CA ALA A 43 -1.12 6.54 1.98
C ALA A 43 -2.22 6.32 3.02
N ASN A 44 -2.29 7.20 4.04
CA ASN A 44 -3.28 7.15 5.11
C ASN A 44 -4.45 8.14 4.90
N TYR A 45 -4.69 8.58 3.67
CA TYR A 45 -5.79 9.49 3.42
C TYR A 45 -7.14 8.77 3.61
N ASP A 46 -8.01 9.40 4.35
CA ASP A 46 -9.20 8.85 4.96
C ASP A 46 -10.10 8.07 3.97
N GLY A 47 -10.23 6.77 4.19
CA GLY A 47 -11.09 5.87 3.42
C GLY A 47 -10.67 5.64 1.95
N VAL A 48 -9.48 6.08 1.54
CA VAL A 48 -8.99 5.89 0.17
C VAL A 48 -8.00 4.73 0.10
N TYR A 49 -8.31 3.76 -0.75
CA TYR A 49 -7.39 2.71 -1.16
C TYR A 49 -6.79 3.09 -2.51
N TRP A 50 -5.50 3.44 -2.50
CA TRP A 50 -4.79 3.87 -3.70
C TRP A 50 -4.42 2.67 -4.56
N ASN A 51 -4.76 2.72 -5.86
CA ASN A 51 -4.45 1.63 -6.79
C ASN A 51 -2.94 1.32 -6.88
N GLN A 52 -2.09 2.32 -6.64
CA GLN A 52 -0.64 2.19 -6.65
C GLN A 52 -0.08 1.39 -5.46
N LEU A 53 -0.86 1.23 -4.40
CA LEU A 53 -0.46 0.50 -3.20
C LEU A 53 -0.99 -0.94 -3.17
N TYR A 54 -1.67 -1.40 -4.23
CA TYR A 54 -1.96 -2.81 -4.39
C TYR A 54 -0.72 -3.54 -4.92
N ALA A 55 -0.36 -4.61 -4.27
CA ALA A 55 0.71 -5.52 -4.67
C ALA A 55 0.19 -6.95 -4.73
N THR A 56 0.84 -7.77 -5.53
CA THR A 56 0.55 -9.20 -5.62
C THR A 56 1.73 -9.96 -5.04
N LEU A 57 1.48 -10.86 -4.10
CA LEU A 57 2.50 -11.80 -3.69
C LEU A 57 2.76 -12.74 -4.86
N ILE A 58 4.01 -12.77 -5.32
CA ILE A 58 4.51 -13.70 -6.33
C ILE A 58 5.62 -14.50 -5.66
N ALA A 59 5.42 -15.81 -5.50
CA ALA A 59 6.31 -16.66 -4.73
C ALA A 59 7.77 -16.63 -5.18
N ALA A 60 7.99 -16.47 -6.49
CA ALA A 60 9.34 -16.41 -7.07
C ALA A 60 10.12 -15.13 -6.70
N GLU A 61 9.43 -14.02 -6.46
CA GLU A 61 10.04 -12.71 -6.17
C GLU A 61 10.18 -12.46 -4.66
N ASP A 62 9.24 -12.99 -3.86
CA ASP A 62 9.15 -12.74 -2.41
C ASP A 62 9.76 -13.88 -1.55
N GLY A 63 10.68 -14.64 -2.09
CA GLY A 63 11.44 -15.64 -1.32
C GLY A 63 10.66 -16.90 -0.98
N ASN A 64 10.12 -17.58 -1.99
CA ASN A 64 9.56 -18.93 -1.87
C ASN A 64 8.38 -19.09 -0.91
N LYS A 65 7.31 -18.35 -1.15
CA LYS A 65 6.02 -18.66 -0.50
C LYS A 65 5.33 -19.82 -1.23
N THR A 66 5.93 -21.00 -1.13
CA THR A 66 5.37 -22.24 -1.69
C THR A 66 4.77 -23.10 -0.58
N ILE A 67 3.72 -23.84 -0.93
CA ILE A 67 3.08 -24.77 -0.01
C ILE A 67 4.07 -25.88 0.37
N VAL A 68 4.16 -26.11 1.67
CA VAL A 68 4.87 -27.25 2.27
C VAL A 68 3.84 -28.16 2.94
N THR A 69 3.91 -29.46 2.64
CA THR A 69 3.01 -30.46 3.24
C THR A 69 3.01 -30.39 4.77
N GLY A 70 1.83 -30.19 5.35
CA GLY A 70 1.65 -30.13 6.79
C GLY A 70 1.92 -28.77 7.42
N GLN A 71 2.46 -27.79 6.69
CA GLN A 71 2.70 -26.45 7.19
C GLN A 71 1.45 -25.59 7.04
N THR A 72 1.00 -25.00 8.13
CA THR A 72 -0.21 -24.16 8.16
C THR A 72 0.07 -22.66 8.21
N GLU A 73 1.29 -22.24 8.55
CA GLU A 73 1.65 -20.86 8.79
C GLU A 73 2.73 -20.39 7.80
N TYR A 74 2.49 -19.23 7.19
CA TYR A 74 3.41 -18.61 6.22
C TYR A 74 3.56 -17.13 6.53
N GLU A 75 4.80 -16.65 6.59
CA GLU A 75 5.07 -15.22 6.75
C GLU A 75 4.61 -14.44 5.51
N CYS A 76 4.01 -13.28 5.73
CA CYS A 76 3.61 -12.35 4.69
C CYS A 76 4.74 -11.35 4.37
N PRO A 77 4.66 -10.62 3.23
CA PRO A 77 5.58 -9.54 2.92
C PRO A 77 5.66 -8.51 4.04
N SER A 78 6.87 -8.03 4.32
CA SER A 78 7.11 -7.08 5.41
C SER A 78 6.49 -5.70 5.17
N ASP A 79 6.22 -5.35 3.91
CA ASP A 79 5.55 -4.12 3.51
C ASP A 79 4.02 -4.22 3.54
N MET A 80 3.46 -5.41 3.81
CA MET A 80 2.03 -5.63 3.87
C MET A 80 1.39 -4.80 4.98
N ARG A 81 0.37 -4.04 4.60
CA ARG A 81 -0.46 -3.23 5.49
C ARG A 81 -1.80 -3.89 5.78
N GLU A 82 -2.44 -4.41 4.75
CA GLU A 82 -3.73 -5.08 4.85
C GLU A 82 -3.79 -6.25 3.88
N PRO A 83 -4.34 -7.41 4.29
CA PRO A 83 -4.57 -8.51 3.38
C PRO A 83 -5.68 -8.16 2.39
N GLY A 84 -5.49 -8.53 1.13
CA GLY A 84 -6.53 -8.47 0.12
C GLY A 84 -7.26 -9.82 0.00
N GLY A 85 -8.30 -9.83 -0.70
CA GLY A 85 -9.17 -10.84 -1.26
C GLY A 85 -8.92 -12.32 -0.96
N MET A 86 -8.76 -13.07 -2.03
CA MET A 86 -8.68 -14.54 -2.05
C MET A 86 -7.23 -15.01 -2.19
N VAL A 87 -6.87 -16.07 -1.50
CA VAL A 87 -5.58 -16.74 -1.70
C VAL A 87 -5.74 -17.81 -2.78
N LYS A 88 -4.83 -17.82 -3.75
CA LYS A 88 -4.79 -18.79 -4.84
C LYS A 88 -3.54 -19.66 -4.71
N LEU A 89 -3.69 -20.94 -5.02
CA LEU A 89 -2.57 -21.85 -5.19
C LEU A 89 -2.35 -22.06 -6.68
N ILE A 90 -1.14 -21.85 -7.13
CA ILE A 90 -0.75 -21.85 -8.55
C ILE A 90 0.27 -22.99 -8.73
N ASN A 91 0.09 -23.80 -9.76
CA ASN A 91 1.04 -24.85 -10.11
C ASN A 91 2.19 -24.29 -10.98
N ASP A 92 3.18 -25.15 -11.27
CA ASP A 92 4.36 -24.79 -12.07
C ASP A 92 4.03 -24.33 -13.50
N ASP A 93 2.85 -24.67 -14.02
CA ASP A 93 2.35 -24.24 -15.33
C ASP A 93 1.67 -22.83 -15.27
N GLY A 94 1.64 -22.21 -14.10
CA GLY A 94 0.97 -20.92 -13.87
C GLY A 94 -0.56 -20.99 -13.76
N ASN A 95 -1.14 -22.19 -13.64
CA ASN A 95 -2.58 -22.36 -13.52
C ASN A 95 -3.03 -22.32 -12.06
N THR A 96 -4.13 -21.63 -11.79
CA THR A 96 -4.78 -21.67 -10.47
C THR A 96 -5.41 -23.05 -10.27
N VAL A 97 -4.88 -23.80 -9.32
CA VAL A 97 -5.37 -25.14 -8.97
C VAL A 97 -6.44 -25.06 -7.88
N LYS A 98 -6.26 -24.15 -6.93
CA LYS A 98 -7.18 -23.98 -5.81
C LYS A 98 -7.31 -22.51 -5.44
N SER A 99 -8.53 -22.10 -5.13
CA SER A 99 -8.82 -20.79 -4.55
C SER A 99 -9.35 -20.99 -3.13
N ILE A 100 -8.75 -20.30 -2.17
CA ILE A 100 -9.03 -20.44 -0.76
C ILE A 100 -9.62 -19.15 -0.24
N ARG A 101 -10.78 -19.23 0.40
CA ARG A 101 -11.47 -18.06 0.96
C ARG A 101 -10.71 -17.53 2.16
N VAL A 102 -10.57 -16.21 2.22
CA VAL A 102 -10.06 -15.51 3.39
C VAL A 102 -11.22 -15.18 4.31
N VAL A 103 -11.10 -15.51 5.59
CA VAL A 103 -12.06 -15.16 6.65
C VAL A 103 -11.37 -14.26 7.68
N GLN A 104 -12.16 -13.50 8.39
CA GLN A 104 -11.61 -12.67 9.49
C GLN A 104 -11.26 -13.59 10.69
N PRO A 105 -10.17 -13.31 11.44
CA PRO A 105 -9.75 -14.17 12.56
C PRO A 105 -10.85 -14.44 13.59
N HIS A 106 -11.73 -13.46 13.86
CA HIS A 106 -12.83 -13.62 14.81
C HIS A 106 -14.00 -14.45 14.27
N GLU A 107 -14.08 -14.65 12.94
CA GLU A 107 -15.12 -15.46 12.30
C GLU A 107 -14.77 -16.95 12.28
N THR A 108 -13.49 -17.30 12.49
CA THR A 108 -13.02 -18.69 12.43
C THR A 108 -13.77 -19.62 13.40
N GLN A 109 -14.25 -19.09 14.53
CA GLN A 109 -15.03 -19.83 15.51
C GLN A 109 -16.40 -20.29 15.00
N PHE A 110 -16.92 -19.65 13.94
CA PHE A 110 -18.23 -19.97 13.34
C PHE A 110 -18.09 -20.82 12.08
N GLU A 111 -16.87 -21.03 11.60
CA GLU A 111 -16.58 -21.79 10.40
C GLU A 111 -16.50 -23.29 10.69
N ASN A 112 -16.78 -24.09 9.66
CA ASN A 112 -16.58 -25.54 9.75
C ASN A 112 -15.08 -25.84 9.89
N PRO A 113 -14.64 -26.56 10.95
CA PRO A 113 -13.22 -26.83 11.18
C PRO A 113 -12.55 -27.66 10.09
N ASN A 114 -13.35 -28.36 9.26
CA ASN A 114 -12.83 -29.13 8.11
C ASN A 114 -12.94 -28.40 6.77
N ALA A 115 -13.41 -27.15 6.78
CA ALA A 115 -13.50 -26.38 5.54
C ALA A 115 -12.16 -25.73 5.18
N ASP A 116 -11.91 -25.64 3.88
CA ASP A 116 -10.73 -24.93 3.33
C ASP A 116 -10.96 -23.43 3.38
N TYR A 117 -10.38 -22.79 4.36
CA TYR A 117 -10.27 -21.33 4.46
C TYR A 117 -8.90 -20.96 5.03
N CYS A 118 -8.56 -19.70 4.87
CA CYS A 118 -7.37 -19.12 5.49
C CYS A 118 -7.72 -17.81 6.18
N TYR A 119 -6.85 -17.35 7.03
CA TYR A 119 -6.99 -16.06 7.72
C TYR A 119 -5.62 -15.47 7.98
N PHE A 120 -5.59 -14.15 8.13
CA PHE A 120 -4.35 -13.42 8.43
C PHE A 120 -4.35 -13.00 9.89
N THR A 121 -3.22 -13.19 10.57
CA THR A 121 -2.97 -12.72 11.92
C THR A 121 -1.78 -11.77 11.92
N GLY A 122 -1.66 -10.91 12.95
CA GLY A 122 -0.59 -9.94 13.05
C GLY A 122 -1.05 -8.52 12.81
N SER A 123 -0.10 -7.64 12.57
CA SER A 123 -0.33 -6.21 12.33
C SER A 123 0.77 -5.61 11.45
N PRO A 124 0.59 -4.41 10.89
CA PRO A 124 1.65 -3.74 10.14
C PRO A 124 2.95 -3.52 10.93
N ALA A 125 2.87 -3.44 12.27
CA ALA A 125 4.02 -3.23 13.13
C ALA A 125 4.79 -4.53 13.47
N THR A 126 4.09 -5.66 13.50
CA THR A 126 4.66 -6.97 13.91
C THR A 126 4.85 -7.93 12.74
N GLY A 127 4.39 -7.53 11.55
CA GLY A 127 4.24 -8.40 10.40
C GLY A 127 2.94 -9.19 10.42
N PHE A 128 2.56 -9.72 9.26
CA PHE A 128 1.41 -10.58 9.11
C PHE A 128 1.84 -12.02 8.88
N THR A 129 0.97 -12.96 9.30
CA THR A 129 1.09 -14.40 9.04
C THR A 129 -0.19 -14.87 8.37
N LEU A 130 -0.06 -15.55 7.25
CA LEU A 130 -1.15 -16.29 6.60
C LEU A 130 -1.28 -17.66 7.26
N ASN A 131 -2.47 -17.98 7.74
CA ASN A 131 -2.78 -19.23 8.41
C ASN A 131 -3.80 -20.02 7.58
N PHE A 132 -3.49 -21.27 7.23
CA PHE A 132 -4.44 -22.21 6.65
C PHE A 132 -5.14 -22.97 7.76
N ASN A 133 -6.47 -23.07 7.70
CA ASN A 133 -7.26 -23.84 8.68
C ASN A 133 -6.98 -25.35 8.59
N VAL A 134 -6.85 -25.85 7.37
CA VAL A 134 -6.53 -27.27 7.11
C VAL A 134 -5.10 -27.36 6.57
N ALA A 135 -4.31 -28.23 7.19
CA ALA A 135 -2.93 -28.46 6.75
C ALA A 135 -2.89 -28.93 5.29
N PRO A 136 -2.05 -28.32 4.44
CA PRO A 136 -1.92 -28.73 3.05
C PRO A 136 -1.47 -30.18 2.91
N THR A 137 -2.09 -30.89 1.97
CA THR A 137 -1.75 -32.26 1.63
C THR A 137 -0.52 -32.37 0.74
N VAL A 138 0.03 -33.57 0.57
CA VAL A 138 1.18 -33.82 -0.32
C VAL A 138 0.92 -33.43 -1.77
N GLU A 139 -0.34 -33.46 -2.21
CA GLU A 139 -0.75 -33.11 -3.58
C GLU A 139 -0.60 -31.61 -3.89
N LEU A 140 -0.60 -30.77 -2.86
CA LEU A 140 -0.43 -29.31 -2.99
C LEU A 140 1.01 -28.87 -2.73
N ASN A 141 1.90 -29.81 -2.39
CA ASN A 141 3.28 -29.48 -2.07
C ASN A 141 4.02 -28.84 -3.26
N GLY A 142 4.69 -27.73 -3.03
CA GLY A 142 5.41 -26.98 -4.06
C GLY A 142 4.58 -25.96 -4.81
N TYR A 143 3.24 -25.93 -4.68
CA TYR A 143 2.42 -24.92 -5.34
C TYR A 143 2.69 -23.53 -4.76
N GLU A 144 2.70 -22.54 -5.63
CA GLU A 144 2.92 -21.16 -5.24
C GLU A 144 1.70 -20.57 -4.55
N ILE A 145 1.93 -19.83 -3.46
CA ILE A 145 0.90 -19.05 -2.78
C ILE A 145 0.84 -17.69 -3.46
N ASN A 146 -0.33 -17.34 -3.99
CA ASN A 146 -0.56 -16.06 -4.66
C ASN A 146 -1.77 -15.37 -4.04
N TYR A 147 -1.61 -14.10 -3.67
CA TYR A 147 -2.70 -13.23 -3.24
C TYR A 147 -2.35 -11.76 -3.46
N ILE A 148 -3.38 -10.94 -3.50
CA ILE A 148 -3.22 -9.49 -3.56
C ILE A 148 -3.27 -8.94 -2.15
N TYR A 149 -2.46 -7.94 -1.88
CA TYR A 149 -2.45 -7.23 -0.61
C TYR A 149 -2.28 -5.73 -0.82
N TYR A 150 -2.62 -4.95 0.20
CA TYR A 150 -2.40 -3.52 0.23
C TYR A 150 -1.13 -3.25 1.01
N LYS A 151 -0.15 -2.62 0.37
CA LYS A 151 1.18 -2.41 0.94
C LYS A 151 1.33 -1.02 1.57
N ASN A 152 2.32 -0.87 2.44
CA ASN A 152 2.82 0.44 2.82
C ASN A 152 3.56 1.06 1.62
N PRO A 153 3.51 2.40 1.45
CA PRO A 153 4.31 3.05 0.42
C PRO A 153 5.80 2.89 0.72
N THR A 154 6.59 2.78 -0.33
CA THR A 154 8.05 2.73 -0.21
C THR A 154 8.58 4.11 0.18
N GLU A 155 9.25 4.21 1.33
CA GLU A 155 9.86 5.47 1.77
C GLU A 155 11.06 5.85 0.90
N TYR A 156 11.23 7.15 0.70
CA TYR A 156 12.43 7.67 0.07
C TYR A 156 13.63 7.50 1.01
N SER A 157 14.71 6.96 0.49
CA SER A 157 16.00 6.77 1.17
C SER A 157 17.15 7.42 0.39
N THR A 158 16.99 7.52 -0.93
CA THR A 158 17.96 8.08 -1.87
C THR A 158 17.29 9.05 -2.85
N GLY A 159 18.10 9.87 -3.53
CA GLY A 159 17.64 10.81 -4.54
C GLY A 159 17.01 10.17 -5.77
N THR A 160 17.38 8.94 -6.08
CA THR A 160 16.89 8.18 -7.24
C THR A 160 15.60 7.41 -7.00
N ASP A 161 15.09 7.40 -5.76
CA ASP A 161 13.86 6.68 -5.42
C ASP A 161 12.66 7.32 -6.12
N ILE A 162 11.91 6.50 -6.85
CA ILE A 162 10.78 6.97 -7.67
C ILE A 162 9.52 7.05 -6.82
N SER A 163 8.80 8.16 -6.94
CA SER A 163 7.52 8.37 -6.27
C SER A 163 6.44 7.42 -6.77
N GLU A 164 5.76 6.74 -5.86
CA GLU A 164 4.55 5.95 -6.14
C GLU A 164 3.30 6.84 -6.26
N ILE A 165 3.37 8.09 -5.82
CA ILE A 165 2.23 9.02 -5.85
C ILE A 165 1.94 9.46 -7.30
N PRO A 166 0.69 9.37 -7.77
CA PRO A 166 0.33 9.75 -9.15
C PRO A 166 0.66 11.21 -9.48
N ASN A 167 0.51 12.10 -8.50
CA ASN A 167 0.87 13.50 -8.63
C ASN A 167 1.92 13.91 -7.58
N PRO A 168 3.22 13.83 -7.90
CA PRO A 168 4.30 14.18 -6.98
C PRO A 168 4.28 15.63 -6.47
N TYR A 169 3.60 16.55 -7.16
CA TYR A 169 3.43 17.93 -6.68
C TYR A 169 2.66 18.03 -5.37
N PHE A 170 1.85 17.01 -5.04
CA PHE A 170 1.29 16.89 -3.70
C PHE A 170 2.38 16.91 -2.63
N ILE A 171 3.47 16.13 -2.84
CA ILE A 171 4.61 16.06 -1.90
C ILE A 171 5.24 17.44 -1.79
N VAL A 172 5.54 18.08 -2.93
CA VAL A 172 6.17 19.41 -2.98
C VAL A 172 5.38 20.42 -2.16
N HIS A 173 4.08 20.56 -2.42
CA HIS A 173 3.22 21.51 -1.70
C HIS A 173 3.05 21.12 -0.22
N ARG A 174 3.01 19.84 0.09
CA ARG A 174 2.92 19.38 1.48
C ARG A 174 4.18 19.67 2.28
N MET A 175 5.36 19.44 1.70
CA MET A 175 6.65 19.81 2.29
C MET A 175 6.73 21.33 2.55
N LEU A 176 6.31 22.15 1.56
CA LEU A 176 6.23 23.60 1.72
C LEU A 176 5.31 24.00 2.88
N ALA A 177 4.12 23.42 2.96
CA ALA A 177 3.17 23.70 4.03
C ALA A 177 3.79 23.34 5.40
N MET A 178 4.42 22.20 5.55
CA MET A 178 5.06 21.81 6.80
C MET A 178 6.22 22.74 7.17
N ARG A 179 7.04 23.14 6.20
CA ARG A 179 8.16 24.07 6.41
C ARG A 179 7.67 25.47 6.79
N PHE A 180 6.67 25.98 6.07
CA PHE A 180 6.07 27.29 6.35
C PHE A 180 5.37 27.33 7.70
N ARG A 181 4.72 26.24 8.09
CA ARG A 181 4.13 26.13 9.42
C ARG A 181 5.20 26.23 10.52
N ALA A 182 6.31 25.51 10.36
CA ALA A 182 7.41 25.53 11.33
C ALA A 182 8.07 26.91 11.45
N SER A 183 8.18 27.66 10.35
CA SER A 183 8.75 29.01 10.30
C SER A 183 7.74 30.13 10.53
N ARG A 184 6.46 29.82 10.81
CA ARG A 184 5.35 30.78 10.94
C ARG A 184 5.19 31.70 9.72
N ASN A 185 5.49 31.17 8.53
CA ASN A 185 5.38 31.89 7.27
C ASN A 185 3.89 32.09 6.89
N PRO A 186 3.46 33.31 6.46
CA PRO A 186 2.05 33.58 6.09
C PRO A 186 1.57 32.74 4.88
N TYR A 187 2.46 32.25 4.02
CA TYR A 187 2.11 31.39 2.88
C TYR A 187 1.75 29.94 3.26
N TYR A 188 1.80 29.59 4.55
CA TYR A 188 1.43 28.25 5.02
C TYR A 188 0.05 27.80 4.51
N GLN A 189 -0.97 28.67 4.65
CA GLN A 189 -2.34 28.33 4.28
C GLN A 189 -2.50 28.09 2.77
N SER A 190 -1.79 28.84 1.94
CA SER A 190 -1.79 28.63 0.49
C SER A 190 -1.18 27.29 0.11
N ALA A 191 0.03 26.99 0.60
CA ALA A 191 0.70 25.73 0.33
C ALA A 191 -0.10 24.51 0.84
N LEU A 192 -0.76 24.65 2.01
CA LEU A 192 -1.63 23.61 2.54
C LEU A 192 -2.81 23.36 1.60
N ARG A 193 -3.51 24.41 1.17
CA ARG A 193 -4.63 24.29 0.24
C ARG A 193 -4.22 23.65 -1.09
N ASP A 194 -3.08 24.06 -1.65
CA ASP A 194 -2.59 23.50 -2.90
C ASP A 194 -2.30 22.00 -2.76
N SER A 195 -1.77 21.56 -1.61
CA SER A 195 -1.58 20.13 -1.32
C SER A 195 -2.90 19.37 -1.18
N GLU A 196 -3.89 19.92 -0.48
CA GLU A 196 -5.21 19.28 -0.31
C GLU A 196 -5.99 19.22 -1.64
N ASP A 197 -5.88 20.24 -2.49
CA ASP A 197 -6.47 20.22 -3.83
C ASP A 197 -5.83 19.15 -4.73
N ALA A 198 -4.49 19.02 -4.69
CA ALA A 198 -3.79 17.94 -5.40
C ALA A 198 -4.23 16.54 -4.91
N LEU A 199 -4.40 16.38 -3.60
CA LEU A 199 -4.86 15.13 -2.98
C LEU A 199 -6.29 14.78 -3.42
N ARG A 200 -7.19 15.78 -3.44
CA ARG A 200 -8.58 15.61 -3.88
C ARG A 200 -8.67 15.24 -5.36
N ILE A 201 -7.85 15.84 -6.21
CA ILE A 201 -7.79 15.47 -7.63
C ILE A 201 -7.37 14.02 -7.79
N MET A 202 -6.29 13.60 -7.11
CA MET A 202 -5.85 12.21 -7.14
C MET A 202 -6.92 11.23 -6.63
N GLN A 203 -7.70 11.61 -5.61
CA GLN A 203 -8.81 10.79 -5.11
C GLN A 203 -9.90 10.62 -6.18
N VAL A 204 -10.26 11.69 -6.88
CA VAL A 204 -11.24 11.62 -7.98
C VAL A 204 -10.74 10.70 -9.09
N ASP A 205 -9.47 10.84 -9.48
CA ASP A 205 -8.85 10.03 -10.53
C ASP A 205 -8.77 8.54 -10.11
N ASN A 206 -8.36 8.28 -8.87
CA ASN A 206 -8.34 6.93 -8.30
C ASN A 206 -9.72 6.28 -8.28
N ASN A 207 -10.77 7.05 -7.97
CA ASN A 207 -12.14 6.57 -7.95
C ASN A 207 -12.78 6.46 -9.34
N SER A 208 -12.40 7.33 -10.29
CA SER A 208 -12.91 7.27 -11.67
C SER A 208 -12.46 6.00 -12.42
N GLY A 209 -11.26 5.49 -12.08
CA GLY A 209 -10.78 4.18 -12.53
C GLY A 209 -11.51 2.98 -11.90
N SER A 210 -12.42 3.20 -10.95
CA SER A 210 -13.08 2.15 -10.17
C SER A 210 -14.03 1.25 -10.94
N TRP A 211 -14.45 1.64 -12.16
CA TRP A 211 -15.25 0.79 -13.04
C TRP A 211 -14.50 -0.48 -13.48
N ASN A 212 -13.16 -0.45 -13.45
CA ASN A 212 -12.29 -1.58 -13.74
C ASN A 212 -11.61 -2.13 -12.49
N ASN A 213 -11.98 -1.68 -11.30
CA ASN A 213 -11.39 -2.21 -10.08
C ASN A 213 -12.16 -3.47 -9.63
N PRO A 214 -11.66 -4.68 -9.93
CA PRO A 214 -12.34 -5.94 -9.59
C PRO A 214 -12.47 -6.19 -8.09
N TRP A 215 -11.88 -5.31 -7.27
CA TRP A 215 -11.78 -5.43 -5.81
C TRP A 215 -12.78 -4.58 -5.04
N LYS A 216 -13.51 -3.68 -5.67
CA LYS A 216 -14.74 -3.16 -5.07
C LYS A 216 -15.76 -4.29 -5.14
N LEU A 217 -15.87 -5.03 -4.05
CA LEU A 217 -17.04 -5.88 -3.83
C LEU A 217 -18.27 -5.00 -4.06
N PRO A 218 -19.24 -5.45 -4.88
CA PRO A 218 -20.48 -4.73 -5.03
C PRO A 218 -21.05 -4.53 -3.63
N ASP A 219 -21.37 -3.27 -3.31
CA ASP A 219 -22.00 -2.93 -2.06
C ASP A 219 -23.34 -3.67 -1.99
N HIS A 220 -23.36 -4.77 -1.27
CA HIS A 220 -24.57 -5.58 -1.02
C HIS A 220 -25.51 -4.94 0.01
N SER A 221 -25.33 -3.65 0.35
CA SER A 221 -26.25 -2.92 1.19
C SER A 221 -27.59 -2.60 0.53
N GLY A 222 -27.80 -3.04 -0.71
CA GLY A 222 -29.09 -3.01 -1.38
C GLY A 222 -30.03 -4.06 -0.83
N SER A 223 -30.63 -3.80 0.33
CA SER A 223 -31.79 -4.53 0.85
C SER A 223 -32.94 -4.43 -0.14
N VAL A 224 -33.12 -5.46 -0.97
CA VAL A 224 -34.40 -5.68 -1.67
C VAL A 224 -35.36 -6.33 -0.69
N TRP A 225 -35.94 -5.52 0.18
CA TRP A 225 -37.23 -5.85 0.80
C TRP A 225 -38.24 -4.83 0.28
N GLY A 226 -39.03 -5.26 -0.69
CA GLY A 226 -40.08 -4.46 -1.27
C GLY A 226 -40.96 -5.30 -2.17
N GLY A 227 -42.14 -5.71 -1.64
CA GLY A 227 -43.21 -6.26 -2.40
C GLY A 227 -43.77 -7.56 -1.88
#